data_8682c0cc43c914007d0d783e9fad9390
#
_entry.id   8682c0cc43c914007d0d783e9fad9390
#
_cell.length_a   1.000
_cell.length_b   1.000
_cell.length_c   1.000
_cell.angle_alpha   90.00
_cell.angle_beta   90.00
_cell.angle_gamma   90.00
#
_symmetry.space_group_name_H-M   'P 1'
#
loop_
_entity.id
_entity.type
_entity.pdbx_description
1 polymer ?
#
loop_
_entity_poly.entity_id
_entity_poly.type
_entity_poly.pdbx_seq_one_letter_code
_entity_poly.pdbx_strand_id
1 'polypeptide(L)'
;MSQNIQFSAAGPPETVLPPADAAQQAALDEAWAQPEERRRTAVAAVVVRWPRYLDAWARLGDLGRDDIERYAAYRVGYHRGLDTLRQNGWRGSGYVRWIHSTNRGFLRALAGLRIGAAAIGEADEEERIRHFLIQLDPGWTDHNLLD
;
A
#
# COMPACT_ATOMS: atom_id res chain seq x y z
N MET A 1 -4.44 34.38 -23.53
CA MET A 1 -5.17 33.11 -23.72
C MET A 1 -5.66 32.64 -22.36
N SER A 2 -6.95 32.71 -22.12
CA SER A 2 -7.54 32.12 -20.94
C SER A 2 -7.54 30.59 -21.11
N GLN A 3 -6.74 29.88 -20.34
CA GLN A 3 -6.92 28.46 -20.22
C GLN A 3 -8.25 28.20 -19.50
N ASN A 4 -9.19 27.63 -20.21
CA ASN A 4 -10.40 27.11 -19.58
C ASN A 4 -9.99 26.01 -18.62
N ILE A 5 -9.96 26.31 -17.34
CA ILE A 5 -9.86 25.30 -16.29
C ILE A 5 -11.20 24.58 -16.33
N GLN A 6 -11.24 23.44 -16.96
CA GLN A 6 -12.40 22.57 -16.87
C GLN A 6 -12.38 21.96 -15.46
N PHE A 7 -13.23 22.48 -14.60
CA PHE A 7 -13.56 21.79 -13.35
C PHE A 7 -14.32 20.51 -13.75
N SER A 8 -13.69 19.37 -13.55
CA SER A 8 -14.39 18.11 -13.77
C SER A 8 -15.54 18.03 -12.76
N ALA A 9 -16.76 17.79 -13.24
CA ALA A 9 -17.94 17.62 -12.40
C ALA A 9 -17.85 16.38 -11.47
N ALA A 10 -16.82 15.56 -11.63
CA ALA A 10 -16.60 14.31 -10.92
C ALA A 10 -15.75 14.45 -9.63
N GLY A 11 -15.41 15.70 -9.20
CA GLY A 11 -14.59 15.93 -8.00
C GLY A 11 -13.08 15.80 -8.23
N PRO A 12 -12.28 15.59 -7.16
CA PRO A 12 -10.84 15.49 -7.27
C PRO A 12 -10.37 14.35 -8.18
N PRO A 13 -9.19 14.47 -8.81
CA PRO A 13 -8.62 13.36 -9.56
C PRO A 13 -8.53 12.09 -8.70
N GLU A 14 -8.66 10.95 -9.33
CA GLU A 14 -8.57 9.65 -8.67
C GLU A 14 -7.66 8.73 -9.46
N THR A 15 -6.82 7.99 -8.75
CA THR A 15 -5.96 6.96 -9.33
C THR A 15 -6.42 5.59 -8.87
N VAL A 16 -6.60 4.69 -9.83
CA VAL A 16 -6.87 3.27 -9.60
C VAL A 16 -5.76 2.49 -10.27
N LEU A 17 -5.00 1.75 -9.49
CA LEU A 17 -3.89 0.96 -10.02
C LEU A 17 -4.41 -0.18 -10.90
N PRO A 18 -3.65 -0.59 -11.93
CA PRO A 18 -4.03 -1.75 -12.73
C PRO A 18 -3.95 -3.03 -11.88
N PRO A 19 -4.73 -4.07 -12.23
CA PRO A 19 -4.65 -5.33 -11.51
C PRO A 19 -3.28 -5.99 -11.69
N ALA A 20 -2.83 -6.71 -10.65
CA ALA A 20 -1.65 -7.54 -10.74
C ALA A 20 -1.90 -8.71 -11.72
N ASP A 21 -0.82 -9.25 -12.30
CA ASP A 21 -0.92 -10.42 -13.14
C ASP A 21 -1.50 -11.60 -12.36
N ALA A 22 -2.25 -12.45 -13.03
CA ALA A 22 -2.86 -13.64 -12.41
C ALA A 22 -1.83 -14.54 -11.73
N ALA A 23 -0.62 -14.66 -12.31
CA ALA A 23 0.47 -15.43 -11.73
C ALA A 23 0.95 -14.86 -10.39
N GLN A 24 1.02 -13.54 -10.29
CA GLN A 24 1.39 -12.84 -9.03
C GLN A 24 0.35 -13.08 -7.94
N GLN A 25 -0.92 -12.88 -8.26
CA GLN A 25 -2.01 -13.11 -7.31
C GLN A 25 -2.05 -14.56 -6.83
N ALA A 26 -1.97 -15.52 -7.76
CA ALA A 26 -1.98 -16.94 -7.43
C ALA A 26 -0.81 -17.32 -6.51
N ALA A 27 0.39 -16.81 -6.81
CA ALA A 27 1.58 -17.09 -6.00
C ALA A 27 1.45 -16.50 -4.58
N LEU A 28 0.91 -15.29 -4.45
CA LEU A 28 0.71 -14.68 -3.13
C LEU A 28 -0.38 -15.42 -2.34
N ASP A 29 -1.47 -15.80 -2.97
CA ASP A 29 -2.55 -16.56 -2.32
C ASP A 29 -2.02 -17.91 -1.82
N GLU A 30 -1.22 -18.61 -2.62
CA GLU A 30 -0.59 -19.87 -2.23
C GLU A 30 0.39 -19.68 -1.06
N ALA A 31 1.20 -18.63 -1.10
CA ALA A 31 2.13 -18.30 -0.02
C ALA A 31 1.40 -17.96 1.27
N TRP A 32 0.32 -17.19 1.18
CA TRP A 32 -0.49 -16.81 2.34
C TRP A 32 -1.20 -17.99 2.97
N ALA A 33 -1.56 -18.99 2.17
CA ALA A 33 -2.21 -20.22 2.62
C ALA A 33 -1.28 -21.22 3.30
N GLN A 34 0.04 -20.98 3.27
CA GLN A 34 1.00 -21.85 3.95
C GLN A 34 0.79 -21.87 5.46
N PRO A 35 1.22 -22.93 6.16
CA PRO A 35 1.25 -22.92 7.61
C PRO A 35 2.00 -21.71 8.17
N GLU A 36 1.58 -21.23 9.32
CA GLU A 36 2.10 -19.99 9.91
C GLU A 36 3.63 -19.94 9.95
N GLU A 37 4.27 -21.04 10.33
CA GLU A 37 5.73 -21.15 10.44
C GLU A 37 6.47 -21.06 9.09
N ARG A 38 5.77 -21.24 7.97
CA ARG A 38 6.34 -21.16 6.61
C ARG A 38 5.89 -19.94 5.83
N ARG A 39 4.86 -19.29 6.30
CA ARG A 39 4.17 -18.23 5.54
C ARG A 39 5.10 -17.08 5.21
N ARG A 40 5.88 -16.61 6.17
CA ARG A 40 6.80 -15.50 5.95
C ARG A 40 7.83 -15.82 4.86
N THR A 41 8.46 -16.98 4.94
CA THR A 41 9.44 -17.42 3.92
C THR A 41 8.78 -17.55 2.54
N ALA A 42 7.57 -18.08 2.48
CA ALA A 42 6.82 -18.22 1.24
C ALA A 42 6.48 -16.85 0.62
N VAL A 43 6.01 -15.90 1.43
CA VAL A 43 5.71 -14.53 0.94
C VAL A 43 6.99 -13.82 0.52
N ALA A 44 8.09 -13.98 1.25
CA ALA A 44 9.39 -13.44 0.86
C ALA A 44 9.84 -13.95 -0.51
N ALA A 45 9.59 -15.21 -0.82
CA ALA A 45 9.88 -15.77 -2.15
C ALA A 45 9.06 -15.12 -3.28
N VAL A 46 7.82 -14.74 -3.00
CA VAL A 46 6.98 -13.97 -3.93
C VAL A 46 7.60 -12.59 -4.19
N VAL A 47 8.04 -11.91 -3.14
CA VAL A 47 8.73 -10.61 -3.25
C VAL A 47 10.00 -10.71 -4.09
N VAL A 48 10.79 -11.76 -3.90
CA VAL A 48 12.01 -12.00 -4.70
C VAL A 48 11.67 -12.15 -6.18
N ARG A 49 10.60 -12.87 -6.49
CA ARG A 49 10.19 -13.11 -7.87
C ARG A 49 9.60 -11.86 -8.52
N TRP A 50 8.81 -11.07 -7.77
CA TRP A 50 8.18 -9.84 -8.26
C TRP A 50 8.39 -8.67 -7.29
N PRO A 51 9.57 -8.05 -7.29
CA PRO A 51 9.90 -7.04 -6.29
C PRO A 51 9.12 -5.72 -6.42
N ARG A 52 8.31 -5.56 -7.46
CA ARG A 52 7.39 -4.42 -7.62
C ARG A 52 5.95 -4.75 -7.25
N TYR A 53 5.68 -5.97 -6.81
CA TYR A 53 4.34 -6.38 -6.42
C TYR A 53 4.01 -5.87 -5.02
N LEU A 54 3.17 -4.84 -4.95
CA LEU A 54 2.90 -4.10 -3.71
C LEU A 54 2.20 -4.96 -2.65
N ASP A 55 1.24 -5.79 -3.06
CA ASP A 55 0.52 -6.65 -2.12
C ASP A 55 1.46 -7.62 -1.40
N ALA A 56 2.47 -8.12 -2.08
CA ALA A 56 3.45 -9.01 -1.47
C ALA A 56 4.30 -8.29 -0.42
N TRP A 57 4.73 -7.05 -0.69
CA TRP A 57 5.44 -6.25 0.31
C TRP A 57 4.58 -5.96 1.54
N ALA A 58 3.32 -5.60 1.34
CA ALA A 58 2.40 -5.34 2.44
C ALA A 58 2.21 -6.59 3.31
N ARG A 59 2.02 -7.75 2.69
CA ARG A 59 1.89 -9.02 3.41
C ARG A 59 3.18 -9.44 4.10
N LEU A 60 4.33 -9.15 3.52
CA LEU A 60 5.62 -9.39 4.18
C LEU A 60 5.74 -8.54 5.45
N GLY A 61 5.28 -7.29 5.39
CA GLY A 61 5.18 -6.42 6.56
C GLY A 61 4.29 -7.00 7.66
N ASP A 62 3.11 -7.52 7.29
CA ASP A 62 2.18 -8.16 8.23
C ASP A 62 2.83 -9.36 8.95
N LEU A 63 3.79 -10.02 8.31
CA LEU A 63 4.50 -11.20 8.82
C LEU A 63 5.87 -10.88 9.44
N GLY A 64 6.19 -9.61 9.60
CA GLY A 64 7.45 -9.20 10.23
C GLY A 64 7.59 -9.77 11.64
N ARG A 65 8.80 -10.23 11.97
CA ARG A 65 9.10 -10.91 13.25
C ARG A 65 9.27 -9.93 14.40
N ASP A 66 9.57 -8.67 14.09
CA ASP A 66 9.70 -7.59 15.07
C ASP A 66 9.27 -6.25 14.43
N ASP A 67 9.25 -5.19 15.22
CA ASP A 67 8.78 -3.88 14.77
C ASP A 67 9.65 -3.32 13.66
N ILE A 68 10.95 -3.53 13.69
CA ILE A 68 11.89 -3.01 12.67
C ILE A 68 11.68 -3.75 11.33
N GLU A 69 11.52 -5.05 11.37
CA GLU A 69 11.29 -5.85 10.17
C GLU A 69 9.96 -5.47 9.51
N ARG A 70 8.89 -5.30 10.30
CA ARG A 70 7.61 -4.81 9.81
C ARG A 70 7.74 -3.44 9.18
N TYR A 71 8.36 -2.51 9.89
CA TYR A 71 8.61 -1.15 9.43
C TYR A 71 9.36 -1.14 8.09
N ALA A 72 10.42 -1.92 7.97
CA ALA A 72 11.25 -1.98 6.77
C ALA A 72 10.46 -2.48 5.55
N ALA A 73 9.68 -3.55 5.70
CA ALA A 73 8.88 -4.11 4.61
C ALA A 73 7.78 -3.13 4.16
N TYR A 74 7.06 -2.52 5.10
CA TYR A 74 6.05 -1.52 4.80
C TYR A 74 6.65 -0.28 4.13
N ARG A 75 7.83 0.14 4.57
CA ARG A 75 8.55 1.29 3.97
C ARG A 75 8.86 1.02 2.50
N VAL A 76 9.36 -0.15 2.19
CA VAL A 76 9.64 -0.52 0.80
C VAL A 76 8.35 -0.58 -0.02
N GLY A 77 7.30 -1.21 0.51
CA GLY A 77 5.99 -1.24 -0.15
C GLY A 77 5.42 0.15 -0.42
N TYR A 78 5.56 1.05 0.54
CA TYR A 78 5.15 2.44 0.40
C TYR A 78 5.91 3.15 -0.73
N HIS A 79 7.24 3.10 -0.72
CA HIS A 79 8.04 3.79 -1.74
C HIS A 79 7.84 3.21 -3.13
N ARG A 80 7.78 1.89 -3.26
CA ARG A 80 7.45 1.26 -4.55
C ARG A 80 6.05 1.60 -5.00
N GLY A 81 5.12 1.71 -4.06
CA GLY A 81 3.76 2.13 -4.33
C GLY A 81 3.68 3.56 -4.86
N LEU A 82 4.44 4.49 -4.31
CA LEU A 82 4.54 5.85 -4.85
C LEU A 82 5.04 5.85 -6.29
N ASP A 83 6.06 5.05 -6.59
CA ASP A 83 6.59 4.92 -7.95
C ASP A 83 5.50 4.40 -8.90
N THR A 84 4.78 3.37 -8.49
CA THR A 84 3.70 2.78 -9.28
C THR A 84 2.55 3.77 -9.50
N LEU A 85 2.16 4.51 -8.48
CA LEU A 85 1.13 5.55 -8.59
C LEU A 85 1.54 6.63 -9.59
N ARG A 86 2.78 7.10 -9.53
CA ARG A 86 3.31 8.11 -10.47
C ARG A 86 3.31 7.60 -11.90
N GLN A 87 3.68 6.34 -12.11
CA GLN A 87 3.64 5.70 -13.43
C GLN A 87 2.20 5.58 -13.97
N ASN A 88 1.20 5.58 -13.10
CA ASN A 88 -0.21 5.50 -13.46
C ASN A 88 -0.96 6.83 -13.36
N GLY A 89 -0.23 7.94 -13.39
CA GLY A 89 -0.81 9.27 -13.55
C GLY A 89 -1.05 10.05 -12.27
N TRP A 90 -0.78 9.48 -11.08
CA TRP A 90 -0.89 10.23 -9.83
C TRP A 90 0.19 11.33 -9.77
N ARG A 91 -0.23 12.55 -9.42
CA ARG A 91 0.61 13.75 -9.46
C ARG A 91 0.90 14.34 -8.08
N GLY A 92 0.83 13.54 -7.03
CA GLY A 92 1.06 14.00 -5.66
C GLY A 92 -0.20 14.49 -4.96
N SER A 93 -1.32 14.48 -5.64
CA SER A 93 -2.64 14.83 -5.08
C SER A 93 -3.73 13.99 -5.75
N GLY A 94 -4.92 13.99 -5.13
CA GLY A 94 -6.04 13.21 -5.60
C GLY A 94 -6.22 11.90 -4.84
N TYR A 95 -7.34 11.24 -5.09
CA TYR A 95 -7.72 10.07 -4.31
C TYR A 95 -7.02 8.81 -4.78
N VAL A 96 -6.67 7.96 -3.81
CA VAL A 96 -6.26 6.57 -3.98
C VAL A 96 -7.03 5.79 -2.93
N ARG A 97 -8.24 5.31 -3.28
CA ARG A 97 -9.19 4.84 -2.27
C ARG A 97 -9.19 3.34 -2.11
N TRP A 98 -9.49 2.91 -0.90
CA TRP A 98 -9.58 1.51 -0.49
C TRP A 98 -10.68 0.73 -1.23
N ILE A 99 -11.74 1.40 -1.64
CA ILE A 99 -12.85 0.78 -2.38
C ILE A 99 -12.38 0.05 -3.64
N HIS A 100 -11.28 0.53 -4.23
CA HIS A 100 -10.66 -0.11 -5.39
C HIS A 100 -9.65 -1.16 -4.90
N SER A 101 -9.95 -2.43 -5.12
CA SER A 101 -9.14 -3.54 -4.60
C SER A 101 -7.67 -3.47 -5.03
N THR A 102 -7.39 -2.94 -6.20
CA THR A 102 -6.03 -2.82 -6.74
C THR A 102 -5.19 -1.76 -6.04
N ASN A 103 -5.81 -0.85 -5.28
CA ASN A 103 -5.11 0.15 -4.46
C ASN A 103 -4.72 -0.38 -3.08
N ARG A 104 -5.26 -1.52 -2.67
CA ARG A 104 -5.17 -2.00 -1.28
C ARG A 104 -3.75 -2.36 -0.87
N GLY A 105 -2.96 -2.92 -1.78
CA GLY A 105 -1.55 -3.24 -1.48
C GLY A 105 -0.76 -2.01 -1.04
N PHE A 106 -0.89 -0.91 -1.78
CA PHE A 106 -0.28 0.36 -1.41
C PHE A 106 -0.80 0.90 -0.08
N LEU A 107 -2.12 0.91 0.10
CA LEU A 107 -2.73 1.46 1.31
C LEU A 107 -2.43 0.60 2.55
N ARG A 108 -2.34 -0.72 2.41
CA ARG A 108 -1.89 -1.60 3.50
C ARG A 108 -0.46 -1.28 3.92
N ALA A 109 0.45 -1.11 2.95
CA ALA A 109 1.83 -0.76 3.24
C ALA A 109 1.94 0.60 3.94
N LEU A 110 1.19 1.59 3.45
CA LEU A 110 1.17 2.92 4.05
C LEU A 110 0.60 2.91 5.47
N ALA A 111 -0.53 2.27 5.69
CA ALA A 111 -1.14 2.16 7.02
C ALA A 111 -0.27 1.32 7.96
N GLY A 112 0.34 0.24 7.46
CA GLY A 112 1.28 -0.56 8.22
C GLY A 112 2.51 0.24 8.64
N LEU A 113 3.02 1.09 7.75
CA LEU A 113 4.13 1.99 8.07
C LEU A 113 3.76 2.99 9.17
N ARG A 114 2.53 3.52 9.16
CA ARG A 114 2.05 4.38 10.24
C ARG A 114 2.11 3.66 11.59
N ILE A 115 1.59 2.44 11.63
CA ILE A 115 1.58 1.63 12.85
C ILE A 115 3.03 1.31 13.28
N GLY A 116 3.89 0.96 12.33
CA GLY A 116 5.29 0.69 12.57
C GLY A 116 6.06 1.90 13.07
N ALA A 117 5.79 3.08 12.51
CA ALA A 117 6.38 4.33 12.96
C ALA A 117 6.00 4.63 14.42
N ALA A 118 4.73 4.46 14.77
CA ALA A 118 4.28 4.60 16.16
C ALA A 118 5.01 3.60 17.09
N ALA A 119 5.16 2.36 16.67
CA ALA A 119 5.80 1.31 17.47
C ALA A 119 7.27 1.59 17.77
N ILE A 120 7.99 2.25 16.87
CA ILE A 120 9.41 2.60 17.05
C ILE A 120 9.62 4.03 17.57
N GLY A 121 8.55 4.76 17.86
CA GLY A 121 8.63 6.10 18.44
C GLY A 121 8.83 7.23 17.45
N GLU A 122 8.64 7.01 16.13
CA GLU A 122 8.66 8.06 15.12
C GLU A 122 7.32 8.80 15.08
N ALA A 123 7.04 9.62 16.07
CA ALA A 123 5.77 10.32 16.21
C ALA A 123 5.44 11.24 15.02
N ASP A 124 6.44 11.95 14.50
CA ASP A 124 6.27 12.86 13.35
C ASP A 124 5.87 12.10 12.10
N GLU A 125 6.50 10.96 11.85
CA GLU A 125 6.19 10.10 10.71
C GLU A 125 4.81 9.47 10.83
N GLU A 126 4.45 8.99 12.01
CA GLU A 126 3.11 8.46 12.29
C GLU A 126 2.03 9.49 11.97
N GLU A 127 2.21 10.72 12.43
CA GLU A 127 1.25 11.80 12.19
C GLU A 127 1.19 12.18 10.71
N ARG A 128 2.34 12.28 10.04
CA ARG A 128 2.40 12.59 8.60
C ARG A 128 1.62 11.57 7.79
N ILE A 129 1.82 10.28 8.07
CA ILE A 129 1.15 9.20 7.33
C ILE A 129 -0.35 9.19 7.63
N ARG A 130 -0.75 9.43 8.86
CA ARG A 130 -2.16 9.51 9.23
C ARG A 130 -2.89 10.58 8.41
N HIS A 131 -2.31 11.77 8.28
CA HIS A 131 -2.84 12.82 7.43
C HIS A 131 -2.87 12.44 5.95
N PHE A 132 -1.81 11.80 5.48
CA PHE A 132 -1.70 11.36 4.10
C PHE A 132 -2.79 10.33 3.74
N LEU A 133 -3.04 9.37 4.61
CA LEU A 133 -4.12 8.39 4.42
C LEU A 133 -5.48 9.05 4.24
N ILE A 134 -5.80 10.04 5.06
CA ILE A 134 -7.07 10.77 4.98
C ILE A 134 -7.15 11.61 3.70
N GLN A 135 -6.02 12.17 3.23
CA GLN A 135 -5.98 12.88 1.95
C GLN A 135 -6.21 11.97 0.77
N LEU A 136 -5.67 10.75 0.81
CA LEU A 136 -5.85 9.76 -0.26
C LEU A 136 -7.25 9.15 -0.24
N ASP A 137 -7.77 8.88 0.94
CA ASP A 137 -9.08 8.29 1.15
C ASP A 137 -9.76 8.93 2.36
N PRO A 138 -10.67 9.91 2.14
CA PRO A 138 -11.37 10.54 3.26
C PRO A 138 -12.21 9.59 4.10
N GLY A 139 -12.58 8.44 3.54
CA GLY A 139 -13.30 7.38 4.26
C GLY A 139 -12.40 6.36 4.95
N TRP A 140 -11.08 6.59 4.97
CA TRP A 140 -10.14 5.65 5.58
C TRP A 140 -10.48 5.38 7.04
N THR A 141 -10.49 4.10 7.40
CA THR A 141 -10.47 3.64 8.79
C THR A 141 -9.50 2.46 8.90
N ASP A 142 -8.88 2.28 10.06
CA ASP A 142 -7.99 1.13 10.29
C ASP A 142 -8.74 -0.22 10.26
N HIS A 143 -10.05 -0.19 10.33
CA HIS A 143 -10.91 -1.37 10.12
C HIS A 143 -10.69 -2.01 8.75
N ASN A 144 -10.31 -1.22 7.75
CA ASN A 144 -9.98 -1.72 6.41
C ASN A 144 -8.89 -2.79 6.44
N LEU A 145 -7.97 -2.71 7.40
CA LEU A 145 -6.85 -3.66 7.51
C LEU A 145 -7.28 -5.06 7.95
N LEU A 146 -8.53 -5.23 8.39
CA LEU A 146 -9.09 -6.52 8.78
C LEU A 146 -9.62 -7.33 7.59
N ASP A 147 -9.77 -6.72 6.41
CA ASP A 147 -10.30 -7.37 5.20
C ASP A 147 -9.25 -8.23 4.46
#